data_e796a299d5564e983c429488ef90b13f
#
_entry.id   e796a299d5564e983c429488ef90b13f
#
_cell.length_a   1.000
_cell.length_b   1.000
_cell.length_c   1.000
_cell.angle_alpha   90.00
_cell.angle_beta   90.00
_cell.angle_gamma   90.00
#
_symmetry.space_group_name_H-M   'P 1'
#
loop_
_entity.id
_entity.type
_entity.pdbx_description
1 polymer ?
#
loop_
_entity_poly.entity_id
_entity_poly.type
_entity_poly.pdbx_seq_one_letter_code
_entity_poly.pdbx_strand_id
1 'polypeptide(L)'
;MFSHVGIVFRDLKASGDFYRQVLAQIGIRLLEDHTQPDGTGWLVFGTGNSRPFFVVAAGRPSFWTESSRPSSSPAHIAFDAPSREAVDRFHSVGLGCGAANNGDPGIRHGGSYAAFLIDLDGNNIEATYRS
;
A
#
# COMPACT_ATOMS: atom_id res chain seq x y z
N MET A 1 0.85 -11.00 -16.37
CA MET A 1 0.22 -10.88 -15.04
C MET A 1 1.28 -10.80 -13.96
N PHE A 2 1.15 -9.87 -13.03
CA PHE A 2 2.09 -9.76 -11.91
C PHE A 2 1.79 -10.81 -10.85
N SER A 3 2.84 -11.37 -10.26
CA SER A 3 2.73 -12.16 -9.03
C SER A 3 2.62 -11.23 -7.83
N HIS A 4 3.56 -10.33 -7.70
CA HIS A 4 3.62 -9.37 -6.61
C HIS A 4 4.43 -8.13 -7.01
N VAL A 5 4.26 -7.05 -6.25
CA VAL A 5 5.00 -5.80 -6.40
C VAL A 5 5.62 -5.44 -5.05
N GLY A 6 6.87 -5.02 -5.05
CA GLY A 6 7.55 -4.57 -3.84
C GLY A 6 8.06 -3.15 -3.98
N ILE A 7 7.96 -2.38 -2.92
CA ILE A 7 8.44 -1.00 -2.85
C ILE A 7 9.33 -0.84 -1.63
N VAL A 8 10.44 -0.11 -1.80
CA VAL A 8 11.35 0.24 -0.72
C VAL A 8 10.93 1.58 -0.11
N PHE A 9 10.73 1.57 1.19
CA PHE A 9 10.32 2.73 1.98
C PHE A 9 11.46 3.17 2.91
N ARG A 10 11.36 4.39 3.45
CA ARG A 10 12.36 4.92 4.36
C ARG A 10 12.29 4.30 5.75
N ASP A 11 11.08 4.02 6.22
CA ASP A 11 10.82 3.56 7.59
C ASP A 11 9.83 2.40 7.55
N LEU A 12 10.32 1.19 7.82
CA LEU A 12 9.49 -0.02 7.74
C LEU A 12 8.36 0.01 8.76
N LYS A 13 8.63 0.46 9.99
CA LYS A 13 7.60 0.49 11.02
C LYS A 13 6.50 1.49 10.66
N ALA A 14 6.86 2.71 10.28
CA ALA A 14 5.90 3.75 9.93
C ALA A 14 5.05 3.35 8.73
N SER A 15 5.69 2.92 7.63
CA SER A 15 4.97 2.49 6.42
C SER A 15 4.23 1.19 6.63
N GLY A 16 4.78 0.27 7.41
CA GLY A 16 4.10 -0.99 7.77
C GLY A 16 2.82 -0.72 8.56
N ASP A 17 2.87 0.12 9.57
CA ASP A 17 1.70 0.47 10.37
C ASP A 17 0.65 1.19 9.50
N PHE A 18 1.09 2.07 8.62
CA PHE A 18 0.21 2.74 7.66
C PHE A 18 -0.54 1.73 6.78
N TYR A 19 0.20 0.87 6.09
CA TYR A 19 -0.40 -0.08 5.15
C TYR A 19 -1.24 -1.16 5.84
N ARG A 20 -0.88 -1.59 7.05
CA ARG A 20 -1.73 -2.51 7.83
C ARG A 20 -3.12 -1.95 8.04
N GLN A 21 -3.21 -0.67 8.40
CA GLN A 21 -4.49 -0.03 8.70
C GLN A 21 -5.29 0.28 7.44
N VAL A 22 -4.64 0.84 6.44
CA VAL A 22 -5.29 1.30 5.20
C VAL A 22 -5.75 0.12 4.35
N LEU A 23 -4.89 -0.87 4.16
CA LEU A 23 -5.20 -2.04 3.34
C LEU A 23 -6.24 -2.96 3.99
N ALA A 24 -6.31 -2.99 5.32
CA ALA A 24 -7.35 -3.73 6.02
C ALA A 24 -8.76 -3.28 5.62
N GLN A 25 -8.92 -2.00 5.27
CA GLN A 25 -10.22 -1.45 4.88
C GLN A 25 -10.74 -2.03 3.55
N ILE A 26 -9.86 -2.59 2.76
CA ILE A 26 -10.21 -3.19 1.45
C ILE A 26 -9.94 -4.70 1.40
N GLY A 27 -9.80 -5.33 2.56
CA GLY A 27 -9.67 -6.80 2.66
C GLY A 27 -8.28 -7.35 2.42
N ILE A 28 -7.25 -6.51 2.44
CA ILE A 28 -5.85 -6.91 2.30
C ILE A 28 -5.21 -6.87 3.68
N ARG A 29 -4.48 -7.92 4.03
CA ARG A 29 -3.90 -8.05 5.37
C ARG A 29 -2.43 -8.46 5.31
N LEU A 30 -1.74 -8.25 6.41
CA LEU A 30 -0.38 -8.72 6.57
C LEU A 30 -0.37 -10.26 6.65
N LEU A 31 0.42 -10.90 5.80
CA LEU A 31 0.60 -12.35 5.77
C LEU A 31 1.91 -12.76 6.43
N GLU A 32 2.98 -11.98 6.23
CA GLU A 32 4.30 -12.30 6.76
C GLU A 32 5.00 -11.03 7.24
N ASP A 33 5.71 -11.17 8.35
CA ASP A 33 6.50 -10.08 8.93
C ASP A 33 7.94 -10.56 9.08
N HIS A 34 8.82 -10.02 8.25
CA HIS A 34 10.25 -10.32 8.24
C HIS A 34 11.07 -9.12 8.74
N THR A 35 10.55 -8.42 9.74
CA THR A 35 11.27 -7.30 10.36
C THR A 35 12.50 -7.83 11.09
N GLN A 36 13.66 -7.23 10.81
CA GLN A 36 14.93 -7.57 11.46
C GLN A 36 15.09 -6.78 12.76
N PRO A 37 16.01 -7.20 13.66
CA PRO A 37 16.25 -6.48 14.91
C PRO A 37 16.63 -5.00 14.75
N ASP A 38 17.23 -4.64 13.61
CA ASP A 38 17.59 -3.25 13.30
C ASP A 38 16.43 -2.42 12.73
N GLY A 39 15.24 -3.01 12.60
CA GLY A 39 14.05 -2.34 12.07
C GLY A 39 13.92 -2.37 10.55
N THR A 40 14.88 -2.95 9.84
CA THR A 40 14.79 -3.15 8.39
C THR A 40 14.10 -4.48 8.08
N GLY A 41 14.01 -4.84 6.81
CA GLY A 41 13.42 -6.08 6.35
C GLY A 41 12.23 -5.85 5.45
N TRP A 42 11.24 -6.73 5.53
CA TRP A 42 10.05 -6.59 4.66
C TRP A 42 8.80 -7.18 5.31
N LEU A 43 7.67 -6.67 4.84
CA LEU A 43 6.33 -7.11 5.21
C LEU A 43 5.61 -7.56 3.95
N VAL A 44 4.89 -8.67 4.02
CA VAL A 44 4.16 -9.23 2.88
C VAL A 44 2.66 -9.12 3.14
N PHE A 45 1.96 -8.48 2.21
CA PHE A 45 0.52 -8.28 2.26
C PHE A 45 -0.18 -9.07 1.16
N GLY A 46 -1.38 -9.52 1.44
CA GLY A 46 -2.17 -10.27 0.48
C GLY A 46 -3.61 -10.48 0.93
N THR A 47 -4.32 -11.31 0.19
CA THR A 47 -5.72 -11.62 0.46
C THR A 47 -5.85 -12.84 1.37
N GLY A 48 -7.08 -13.10 1.83
CA GLY A 48 -7.39 -14.13 2.82
C GLY A 48 -6.99 -15.56 2.47
N ASN A 49 -6.70 -15.85 1.20
CA ASN A 49 -6.24 -17.16 0.75
C ASN A 49 -4.71 -17.29 0.72
N SER A 50 -4.02 -16.47 1.49
CA SER A 50 -2.55 -16.47 1.58
C SER A 50 -1.86 -16.19 0.24
N ARG A 51 -2.50 -15.40 -0.62
CA ARG A 51 -1.91 -14.98 -1.88
C ARG A 51 -1.19 -13.65 -1.69
N PRO A 52 0.15 -13.67 -1.56
CA PRO A 52 0.92 -12.43 -1.43
C PRO A 52 0.94 -11.68 -2.76
N PHE A 53 0.85 -10.36 -2.71
CA PHE A 53 0.98 -9.56 -3.92
C PHE A 53 1.56 -8.18 -3.68
N PHE A 54 1.74 -7.74 -2.43
CA PHE A 54 2.31 -6.44 -2.15
C PHE A 54 3.34 -6.55 -1.02
N VAL A 55 4.54 -6.05 -1.26
CA VAL A 55 5.66 -6.11 -0.31
C VAL A 55 6.10 -4.70 0.06
N VAL A 56 6.12 -4.42 1.35
CA VAL A 56 6.66 -3.19 1.93
C VAL A 56 8.02 -3.53 2.51
N ALA A 57 9.09 -2.94 1.97
CA ALA A 57 10.45 -3.23 2.40
C ALA A 57 11.18 -1.98 2.85
N ALA A 58 12.18 -2.13 3.69
CA ALA A 58 13.09 -1.05 4.06
C ALA A 58 14.48 -1.62 4.34
N GLY A 59 15.49 -0.80 4.16
CA GLY A 59 16.88 -1.25 4.22
C GLY A 59 17.29 -1.97 2.94
N ARG A 60 18.12 -3.01 3.10
CA ARG A 60 18.57 -3.83 1.97
C ARG A 60 18.37 -5.32 2.28
N PRO A 61 17.15 -5.82 2.11
CA PRO A 61 16.93 -7.26 2.17
C PRO A 61 17.85 -7.99 1.17
N SER A 62 18.10 -9.28 1.38
CA SER A 62 19.09 -10.03 0.62
C SER A 62 18.89 -10.03 -0.90
N PHE A 63 17.67 -9.79 -1.36
CA PHE A 63 17.34 -9.73 -2.79
C PHE A 63 17.43 -8.31 -3.38
N TRP A 64 17.80 -7.29 -2.59
CA TRP A 64 18.03 -5.93 -3.06
C TRP A 64 19.51 -5.69 -3.28
N THR A 65 19.83 -4.82 -4.22
CA THR A 65 21.22 -4.46 -4.52
C THR A 65 21.66 -3.24 -3.73
N GLU A 66 22.95 -2.92 -3.77
CA GLU A 66 23.51 -1.72 -3.16
C GLU A 66 22.85 -0.44 -3.65
N SER A 67 22.38 -0.42 -4.89
CA SER A 67 21.70 0.73 -5.47
C SER A 67 20.22 0.81 -5.09
N SER A 68 19.66 -0.23 -4.47
CA SER A 68 18.26 -0.23 -4.06
C SER A 68 18.05 0.69 -2.86
N ARG A 69 17.16 1.63 -2.99
CA ARG A 69 16.82 2.62 -1.96
C ARG A 69 15.45 3.21 -2.24
N PRO A 70 14.85 3.90 -1.26
CA PRO A 70 13.60 4.60 -1.48
C PRO A 70 13.69 5.51 -2.70
N SER A 71 12.74 5.39 -3.60
CA SER A 71 12.77 6.11 -4.87
C SER A 71 12.41 7.58 -4.68
N SER A 72 13.07 8.44 -5.45
CA SER A 72 12.63 9.82 -5.63
C SER A 72 11.55 9.93 -6.72
N SER A 73 11.30 8.84 -7.44
CA SER A 73 10.25 8.75 -8.46
C SER A 73 9.09 7.95 -7.87
N PRO A 74 8.00 8.61 -7.44
CA PRO A 74 6.89 7.92 -6.79
C PRO A 74 6.24 6.88 -7.69
N ALA A 75 5.82 5.78 -7.10
CA ALA A 75 5.00 4.78 -7.79
C ALA A 75 3.53 5.18 -7.75
N HIS A 76 2.75 4.63 -8.69
CA HIS A 76 1.31 4.62 -8.63
C HIS A 76 0.82 3.18 -8.53
N ILE A 77 0.06 2.88 -7.49
CA ILE A 77 -0.50 1.55 -7.27
C ILE A 77 -1.98 1.67 -6.99
N ALA A 78 -2.80 0.95 -7.74
CA ALA A 78 -4.23 0.87 -7.54
C ALA A 78 -4.59 -0.52 -6.99
N PHE A 79 -5.36 -0.54 -5.91
CA PHE A 79 -5.86 -1.76 -5.28
C PHE A 79 -7.35 -1.90 -5.56
N ASP A 80 -7.79 -3.11 -5.90
CA ASP A 80 -9.22 -3.40 -6.01
C ASP A 80 -9.86 -3.37 -4.63
N ALA A 81 -11.00 -2.67 -4.54
CA ALA A 81 -11.81 -2.62 -3.33
C ALA A 81 -13.11 -3.41 -3.54
N PRO A 82 -13.66 -4.05 -2.49
CA PRO A 82 -14.86 -4.86 -2.64
C PRO A 82 -16.16 -4.05 -2.72
N SER A 83 -16.14 -2.76 -2.39
CA SER A 83 -17.34 -1.92 -2.38
C SER A 83 -16.96 -0.43 -2.38
N ARG A 84 -17.93 0.43 -2.66
CA ARG A 84 -17.74 1.88 -2.53
C ARG A 84 -17.44 2.28 -1.09
N GLU A 85 -18.12 1.66 -0.14
CA GLU A 85 -17.91 1.91 1.29
C GLU A 85 -16.48 1.56 1.72
N ALA A 86 -15.89 0.50 1.15
CA ALA A 86 -14.50 0.15 1.41
C ALA A 86 -13.54 1.22 0.85
N VAL A 87 -13.82 1.78 -0.32
CA VAL A 87 -13.05 2.90 -0.87
C VAL A 87 -13.12 4.11 0.06
N ASP A 88 -14.32 4.43 0.57
CA ASP A 88 -14.49 5.54 1.50
C ASP A 88 -13.68 5.34 2.77
N ARG A 89 -13.69 4.12 3.33
CA ARG A 89 -12.90 3.81 4.55
C ARG A 89 -11.39 3.83 4.29
N PHE A 90 -10.96 3.30 3.15
CA PHE A 90 -9.55 3.38 2.73
C PHE A 90 -9.07 4.84 2.77
N HIS A 91 -9.85 5.74 2.20
CA HIS A 91 -9.50 7.15 2.13
C HIS A 91 -9.50 7.81 3.51
N SER A 92 -10.56 7.66 4.29
CA SER A 92 -10.67 8.31 5.60
C SER A 92 -9.64 7.77 6.60
N VAL A 93 -9.42 6.46 6.63
CA VAL A 93 -8.40 5.85 7.49
C VAL A 93 -7.00 6.29 7.06
N GLY A 94 -6.73 6.34 5.75
CA GLY A 94 -5.45 6.81 5.22
C GLY A 94 -5.12 8.23 5.64
N LEU A 95 -6.09 9.15 5.55
CA LEU A 95 -5.90 10.52 6.02
C LEU A 95 -5.60 10.56 7.52
N GLY A 96 -6.31 9.74 8.31
CA GLY A 96 -6.06 9.64 9.76
C GLY A 96 -4.70 9.04 10.10
N CYS A 97 -4.10 8.26 9.20
CA CYS A 97 -2.78 7.65 9.36
C CYS A 97 -1.64 8.50 8.77
N GLY A 98 -1.91 9.70 8.30
CA GLY A 98 -0.89 10.64 7.85
C GLY A 98 -0.72 10.76 6.35
N ALA A 99 -1.54 10.09 5.54
CA ALA A 99 -1.52 10.29 4.09
C ALA A 99 -2.05 11.67 3.72
N ALA A 100 -1.58 12.20 2.59
CA ALA A 100 -2.16 13.40 2.01
C ALA A 100 -3.31 13.02 1.06
N ASN A 101 -4.33 13.86 0.99
CA ASN A 101 -5.42 13.68 0.03
C ASN A 101 -4.93 13.95 -1.38
N ASN A 102 -5.19 13.01 -2.29
CA ASN A 102 -4.86 13.15 -3.70
C ASN A 102 -6.10 12.96 -4.60
N GLY A 103 -7.27 12.81 -4.01
CA GLY A 103 -8.55 12.69 -4.72
C GLY A 103 -9.62 12.09 -3.82
N ASP A 104 -10.66 12.85 -3.51
CA ASP A 104 -11.77 12.40 -2.69
C ASP A 104 -12.48 11.19 -3.33
N PRO A 105 -13.12 10.33 -2.53
CA PRO A 105 -13.91 9.24 -3.08
C PRO A 105 -14.99 9.75 -4.04
N GLY A 106 -15.11 9.12 -5.19
CA GLY A 106 -16.10 9.52 -6.20
C GLY A 106 -15.99 8.71 -7.49
N ILE A 107 -16.94 8.96 -8.37
CA ILE A 107 -16.98 8.34 -9.70
C ILE A 107 -15.88 8.94 -10.56
N ARG A 108 -15.13 8.09 -11.26
CA ARG A 108 -14.06 8.47 -12.16
C ARG A 108 -14.43 8.20 -13.61
N HIS A 109 -13.60 8.71 -14.52
CA HIS A 109 -13.72 8.40 -15.93
C HIS A 109 -13.72 6.87 -16.12
N GLY A 110 -14.67 6.36 -16.87
CA GLY A 110 -14.82 4.92 -17.08
C GLY A 110 -15.74 4.23 -16.06
N GLY A 111 -16.31 4.98 -15.11
CA GLY A 111 -17.38 4.49 -14.22
C GLY A 111 -16.91 3.83 -12.94
N SER A 112 -15.60 3.73 -12.69
CA SER A 112 -15.13 3.21 -11.41
C SER A 112 -15.35 4.22 -10.29
N TYR A 113 -15.52 3.71 -9.08
CA TYR A 113 -15.56 4.53 -7.87
C TYR A 113 -14.22 4.42 -7.17
N ALA A 114 -13.51 5.52 -7.01
CA ALA A 114 -12.13 5.48 -6.54
C ALA A 114 -11.78 6.67 -5.66
N ALA A 115 -10.74 6.49 -4.85
CA ALA A 115 -10.12 7.54 -4.05
C ALA A 115 -8.60 7.41 -4.12
N PHE A 116 -7.92 8.52 -3.97
CA PHE A 116 -6.46 8.60 -4.09
C PHE A 116 -5.84 9.22 -2.85
N LEU A 117 -4.71 8.66 -2.45
CA LEU A 117 -3.90 9.15 -1.34
C LEU A 117 -2.44 9.24 -1.77
N ILE A 118 -1.69 10.13 -1.13
CA ILE A 118 -0.23 10.09 -1.17
C ILE A 118 0.24 9.48 0.12
N ASP A 119 0.99 8.37 0.04
CA ASP A 119 1.48 7.68 1.21
C ASP A 119 2.62 8.43 1.91
N LEU A 120 3.19 7.85 2.98
CA LEU A 120 4.20 8.52 3.79
C LEU A 120 5.51 8.78 3.03
N ASP A 121 5.75 8.07 1.92
CA ASP A 121 6.94 8.20 1.10
C ASP A 121 6.67 8.90 -0.25
N GLY A 122 5.47 9.42 -0.46
CA GLY A 122 5.12 10.17 -1.66
C GLY A 122 4.54 9.33 -2.80
N ASN A 123 4.21 8.07 -2.56
CA ASN A 123 3.59 7.23 -3.59
C ASN A 123 2.11 7.55 -3.73
N ASN A 124 1.63 7.53 -4.97
CA ASN A 124 0.21 7.70 -5.29
C ASN A 124 -0.49 6.35 -5.21
N ILE A 125 -1.28 6.17 -4.17
CA ILE A 125 -2.04 4.93 -3.97
C ILE A 125 -3.53 5.17 -4.16
N GLU A 126 -4.20 4.19 -4.74
CA GLU A 126 -5.60 4.26 -5.11
C GLU A 126 -6.33 3.04 -4.61
N ALA A 127 -7.55 3.23 -4.11
CA ALA A 127 -8.51 2.15 -3.99
C ALA A 127 -9.59 2.37 -5.03
N THR A 128 -9.95 1.34 -5.78
CA THR A 128 -10.93 1.45 -6.87
C THR A 128 -11.91 0.29 -6.83
N TYR A 129 -13.19 0.61 -7.02
CA TYR A 129 -14.27 -0.35 -7.08
C TYR A 129 -14.98 -0.27 -8.44
N ARG A 130 -15.18 -1.42 -9.04
CA ARG A 130 -16.00 -1.57 -10.26
C ARG A 130 -17.10 -2.56 -9.97
N SER A 131 -18.30 -2.15 -10.26
CA SER A 131 -19.47 -3.01 -10.09
C SER A 131 -19.54 -4.09 -11.19
#